data_afe27a557a6ebf4e0a3938605218ab8d
#
_entry.id   afe27a557a6ebf4e0a3938605218ab8d
#
_cell.length_a   1.000
_cell.length_b   1.000
_cell.length_c   1.000
_cell.angle_alpha   90.00
_cell.angle_beta   90.00
_cell.angle_gamma   90.00
#
_symmetry.space_group_name_H-M   'P 1'
#
loop_
_entity.id
_entity.type
_entity.pdbx_description
1 polymer ?
#
loop_
_entity_poly.entity_id
_entity_poly.type
_entity_poly.pdbx_seq_one_letter_code
_entity_poly.pdbx_strand_id
1 'polypeptide(L)'
;MRDSFSLTYRNIKERKARAALTILGITVGIGAVIALMSIGFGMQESITGELVEMADVIVVTPMRMELGSVGAFGSFTDRDLEAVKRIGGVKHAVAMTGEMEEVEYRGEKFMVQIVGIEPRDMDAVFGETVKLEEDGGAGTEASGRALRDNDHKACEIGYSIAHDYFDDEIGVNDRLTINGSKFRVVGVLAKQGGFRSEVDSQIYITTRDSVSILDNEDISTILVRVRNIADAEDIAAEIEERIDDNHKLDDFTSAMTMGSAVEQLESIFGILQAVLIAIASISLIVAAMGIMNTILMSVMERTHEIGVMKAIGAKNRNILSLFLLEAGVISVIGGVCGCIVGVIGAHAITFGIQAAFDVEIAAIVKPAVLLGGVAVAMFVGILSGLYPARKASKMSPVEAVKYE
;
A
#
# COMPACT_ATOMS: atom_id res chain seq x y z
N MET A 1 -45.98 -7.14 6.83
CA MET A 1 -44.65 -6.65 6.43
C MET A 1 -44.72 -5.50 5.41
N ARG A 2 -45.53 -5.56 4.35
CA ARG A 2 -45.66 -4.43 3.37
C ARG A 2 -46.13 -3.14 4.03
N ASP A 3 -47.06 -3.20 4.94
CA ASP A 3 -47.64 -2.02 5.63
C ASP A 3 -46.64 -1.39 6.61
N SER A 4 -45.81 -2.21 7.25
CA SER A 4 -44.73 -1.70 8.16
C SER A 4 -43.66 -0.93 7.41
N PHE A 5 -43.32 -1.35 6.18
CA PHE A 5 -42.31 -0.68 5.35
C PHE A 5 -42.82 0.67 4.84
N SER A 6 -44.10 0.75 4.45
CA SER A 6 -44.71 2.01 3.98
C SER A 6 -44.84 3.04 5.11
N LEU A 7 -45.16 2.56 6.33
CA LEU A 7 -45.19 3.41 7.54
C LEU A 7 -43.80 3.95 7.91
N THR A 8 -42.76 3.12 7.84
CA THR A 8 -41.37 3.52 8.11
C THR A 8 -40.89 4.59 7.12
N TYR A 9 -41.16 4.42 5.82
CA TYR A 9 -40.80 5.38 4.78
C TYR A 9 -41.49 6.75 4.99
N ARG A 10 -42.77 6.76 5.34
CA ARG A 10 -43.53 8.00 5.61
C ARG A 10 -43.01 8.72 6.84
N ASN A 11 -42.60 7.99 7.87
CA ASN A 11 -42.02 8.55 9.11
C ASN A 11 -40.68 9.23 8.91
N ILE A 12 -39.77 8.60 8.10
CA ILE A 12 -38.48 9.21 7.73
C ILE A 12 -38.71 10.54 7.00
N LYS A 13 -39.73 10.64 6.16
CA LYS A 13 -40.08 11.84 5.41
C LYS A 13 -40.60 13.00 6.28
N GLU A 14 -41.21 12.74 7.42
CA GLU A 14 -41.72 13.76 8.34
C GLU A 14 -40.60 14.39 9.19
N ARG A 15 -39.42 13.70 9.36
CA ARG A 15 -38.31 14.13 10.25
C ARG A 15 -36.97 14.16 9.53
N LYS A 16 -36.95 14.73 8.35
CA LYS A 16 -35.84 14.73 7.40
C LYS A 16 -34.50 15.14 8.00
N ALA A 17 -34.44 16.19 8.81
CA ALA A 17 -33.17 16.72 9.32
C ALA A 17 -32.46 15.74 10.29
N ARG A 18 -33.21 15.10 11.20
CA ARG A 18 -32.64 14.19 12.19
C ARG A 18 -32.23 12.85 11.56
N ALA A 19 -33.09 12.29 10.72
CA ALA A 19 -32.79 11.07 9.96
C ALA A 19 -31.59 11.30 9.04
N ALA A 20 -31.52 12.45 8.36
CA ALA A 20 -30.40 12.81 7.50
C ALA A 20 -29.07 12.92 8.28
N LEU A 21 -29.07 13.54 9.46
CA LEU A 21 -27.85 13.65 10.28
C LEU A 21 -27.36 12.28 10.74
N THR A 22 -28.29 11.38 11.13
CA THR A 22 -27.96 10.01 11.52
C THR A 22 -27.42 9.20 10.34
N ILE A 23 -28.08 9.29 9.17
CA ILE A 23 -27.63 8.63 7.94
C ILE A 23 -26.24 9.15 7.55
N LEU A 24 -26.02 10.47 7.64
CA LEU A 24 -24.74 11.10 7.32
C LEU A 24 -23.62 10.58 8.23
N GLY A 25 -23.85 10.43 9.53
CA GLY A 25 -22.87 9.84 10.46
C GLY A 25 -22.48 8.40 10.09
N ILE A 26 -23.45 7.57 9.70
CA ILE A 26 -23.17 6.20 9.22
C ILE A 26 -22.44 6.24 7.88
N THR A 27 -22.88 7.10 6.97
CA THR A 27 -22.30 7.27 5.62
C THR A 27 -20.81 7.64 5.71
N VAL A 28 -20.45 8.60 6.56
CA VAL A 28 -19.06 9.02 6.76
C VAL A 28 -18.24 7.88 7.37
N GLY A 29 -18.75 7.21 8.40
CA GLY A 29 -18.02 6.12 9.05
C GLY A 29 -17.77 4.93 8.11
N ILE A 30 -18.80 4.45 7.43
CA ILE A 30 -18.66 3.34 6.46
C ILE A 30 -17.89 3.76 5.23
N GLY A 31 -18.13 4.99 4.73
CA GLY A 31 -17.44 5.53 3.56
C GLY A 31 -15.93 5.62 3.77
N ALA A 32 -15.49 6.09 4.93
CA ALA A 32 -14.07 6.15 5.27
C ALA A 32 -13.42 4.75 5.30
N VAL A 33 -14.10 3.76 5.91
CA VAL A 33 -13.59 2.37 5.93
C VAL A 33 -13.42 1.83 4.52
N ILE A 34 -14.46 1.98 3.69
CA ILE A 34 -14.44 1.44 2.32
C ILE A 34 -13.39 2.13 1.46
N ALA A 35 -13.27 3.47 1.57
CA ALA A 35 -12.26 4.20 0.82
C ALA A 35 -10.85 3.74 1.19
N LEU A 36 -10.52 3.68 2.47
CA LEU A 36 -9.20 3.30 2.95
C LEU A 36 -8.86 1.84 2.66
N MET A 37 -9.82 0.92 2.83
CA MET A 37 -9.60 -0.49 2.47
C MET A 37 -9.41 -0.67 0.96
N SER A 38 -10.16 0.06 0.14
CA SER A 38 -10.02 -0.03 -1.33
C SER A 38 -8.68 0.47 -1.82
N ILE A 39 -8.16 1.56 -1.23
CA ILE A 39 -6.82 2.08 -1.51
C ILE A 39 -5.76 1.07 -1.02
N GLY A 40 -5.91 0.55 0.20
CA GLY A 40 -4.98 -0.42 0.76
C GLY A 40 -4.86 -1.71 -0.08
N PHE A 41 -5.99 -2.24 -0.57
CA PHE A 41 -5.96 -3.39 -1.48
C PHE A 41 -5.34 -3.05 -2.83
N GLY A 42 -5.55 -1.83 -3.34
CA GLY A 42 -4.93 -1.38 -4.58
C GLY A 42 -3.42 -1.28 -4.46
N MET A 43 -2.92 -0.69 -3.37
CA MET A 43 -1.49 -0.63 -3.09
C MET A 43 -0.89 -2.03 -2.93
N GLN A 44 -1.54 -2.90 -2.16
CA GLN A 44 -1.08 -4.28 -1.98
C GLN A 44 -0.99 -5.01 -3.31
N GLU A 45 -2.01 -4.94 -4.16
CA GLU A 45 -2.04 -5.60 -5.47
C GLU A 45 -0.94 -5.08 -6.41
N SER A 46 -0.74 -3.75 -6.47
CA SER A 46 0.33 -3.14 -7.27
C SER A 46 1.70 -3.63 -6.83
N ILE A 47 2.00 -3.56 -5.53
CA ILE A 47 3.31 -3.97 -5.00
C ILE A 47 3.52 -5.49 -5.16
N THR A 48 2.52 -6.30 -4.80
CA THR A 48 2.64 -7.77 -4.91
C THR A 48 2.80 -8.20 -6.37
N GLY A 49 2.10 -7.53 -7.30
CA GLY A 49 2.22 -7.82 -8.73
C GLY A 49 3.65 -7.65 -9.25
N GLU A 50 4.31 -6.55 -8.90
CA GLU A 50 5.69 -6.28 -9.29
C GLU A 50 6.69 -7.24 -8.64
N LEU A 51 6.49 -7.58 -7.35
CA LEU A 51 7.37 -8.48 -6.62
C LEU A 51 7.28 -9.94 -7.12
N VAL A 52 6.11 -10.38 -7.59
CA VAL A 52 5.95 -11.72 -8.17
C VAL A 52 6.80 -11.92 -9.41
N GLU A 53 7.03 -10.88 -10.22
CA GLU A 53 7.94 -10.95 -11.36
C GLU A 53 9.41 -11.18 -10.97
N MET A 54 9.77 -10.85 -9.73
CA MET A 54 11.10 -11.03 -9.15
C MET A 54 11.14 -12.17 -8.11
N ALA A 55 10.15 -13.05 -8.10
CA ALA A 55 10.02 -14.09 -7.07
C ALA A 55 11.21 -15.06 -7.00
N ASP A 56 12.00 -15.17 -8.06
CA ASP A 56 13.22 -15.97 -8.16
C ASP A 56 14.49 -15.22 -7.70
N VAL A 57 14.35 -13.97 -7.18
CA VAL A 57 15.46 -13.14 -6.72
C VAL A 57 15.52 -13.09 -5.19
N ILE A 58 16.73 -13.27 -4.64
CA ILE A 58 17.06 -13.03 -3.24
C ILE A 58 18.00 -11.83 -3.19
N VAL A 59 17.68 -10.86 -2.35
CA VAL A 59 18.52 -9.68 -2.09
C VAL A 59 19.30 -9.92 -0.80
N VAL A 60 20.61 -9.94 -0.90
CA VAL A 60 21.51 -10.17 0.23
C VAL A 60 22.23 -8.88 0.58
N THR A 61 22.05 -8.41 1.80
CA THR A 61 22.63 -7.15 2.31
C THR A 61 23.30 -7.37 3.67
N PRO A 62 24.37 -6.63 4.00
CA PRO A 62 24.95 -6.69 5.33
C PRO A 62 24.02 -5.99 6.34
N MET A 63 23.76 -6.63 7.48
CA MET A 63 22.77 -6.16 8.48
C MET A 63 23.42 -5.53 9.72
N ARG A 64 24.74 -5.33 9.75
CA ARG A 64 25.43 -4.84 10.94
C ARG A 64 25.04 -3.40 11.29
N MET A 65 24.14 -3.22 12.24
CA MET A 65 23.94 -1.99 12.99
C MET A 65 24.90 -1.95 14.18
N GLU A 66 26.00 -1.23 14.10
CA GLU A 66 26.71 -0.82 15.35
C GLU A 66 25.91 0.30 16.03
N LEU A 67 25.49 0.03 17.28
CA LEU A 67 24.79 0.99 18.12
C LEU A 67 25.70 2.20 18.37
N GLY A 68 25.48 3.29 17.63
CA GLY A 68 26.21 4.56 17.77
C GLY A 68 26.88 5.11 16.53
N SER A 69 26.97 4.38 15.43
CA SER A 69 27.48 4.90 14.15
C SER A 69 26.36 4.93 13.11
N VAL A 70 25.90 6.11 12.79
CA VAL A 70 25.03 6.35 11.63
C VAL A 70 25.92 6.17 10.39
N GLY A 71 25.80 5.02 9.70
CA GLY A 71 26.40 4.81 8.39
C GLY A 71 27.47 3.74 8.24
N ALA A 72 27.80 2.94 9.27
CA ALA A 72 28.72 1.81 9.08
C ALA A 72 27.91 0.52 8.79
N PHE A 73 27.46 0.37 7.57
CA PHE A 73 27.05 -0.94 7.05
C PHE A 73 28.33 -1.77 6.84
N GLY A 74 28.33 -3.06 7.27
CA GLY A 74 29.37 -3.98 6.87
C GLY A 74 29.38 -4.13 5.35
N SER A 75 30.45 -4.67 4.80
CA SER A 75 30.57 -4.96 3.37
C SER A 75 30.85 -6.45 3.16
N PHE A 76 30.42 -6.96 2.02
CA PHE A 76 30.79 -8.30 1.58
C PHE A 76 32.09 -8.26 0.81
N THR A 77 32.71 -9.42 0.72
CA THR A 77 33.96 -9.64 -0.02
C THR A 77 33.71 -10.56 -1.22
N ASP A 78 34.67 -10.60 -2.15
CA ASP A 78 34.64 -11.58 -3.25
C ASP A 78 34.54 -13.03 -2.74
N ARG A 79 35.07 -13.30 -1.54
CA ARG A 79 34.96 -14.62 -0.92
C ARG A 79 33.52 -14.98 -0.60
N ASP A 80 32.72 -14.02 -0.18
CA ASP A 80 31.32 -14.23 0.15
C ASP A 80 30.51 -14.46 -1.14
N LEU A 81 30.75 -13.67 -2.19
CA LEU A 81 30.16 -13.89 -3.49
C LEU A 81 30.47 -15.28 -4.03
N GLU A 82 31.73 -15.74 -3.94
CA GLU A 82 32.10 -17.07 -4.40
C GLU A 82 31.51 -18.19 -3.52
N ALA A 83 31.31 -17.94 -2.24
CA ALA A 83 30.63 -18.87 -1.34
C ALA A 83 29.15 -19.02 -1.73
N VAL A 84 28.46 -17.91 -2.01
CA VAL A 84 27.06 -17.89 -2.47
C VAL A 84 26.89 -18.60 -3.82
N LYS A 85 27.79 -18.37 -4.79
CA LYS A 85 27.75 -19.04 -6.11
C LYS A 85 27.83 -20.57 -6.02
N ARG A 86 28.40 -21.12 -4.94
CA ARG A 86 28.55 -22.57 -4.72
C ARG A 86 27.39 -23.22 -4.03
N ILE A 87 26.40 -22.47 -3.57
CA ILE A 87 25.21 -23.00 -2.91
C ILE A 87 24.33 -23.72 -3.94
N GLY A 88 23.85 -24.89 -3.56
CA GLY A 88 22.95 -25.67 -4.41
C GLY A 88 21.64 -24.91 -4.66
N GLY A 89 21.16 -24.86 -5.91
CA GLY A 89 19.94 -24.15 -6.27
C GLY A 89 20.15 -22.70 -6.72
N VAL A 90 21.30 -22.09 -6.46
CA VAL A 90 21.67 -20.78 -7.03
C VAL A 90 21.88 -20.94 -8.55
N LYS A 91 21.26 -20.06 -9.31
CA LYS A 91 21.41 -19.97 -10.77
C LYS A 91 22.47 -18.93 -11.17
N HIS A 92 22.36 -17.74 -10.58
CA HIS A 92 23.31 -16.62 -10.74
C HIS A 92 23.44 -15.90 -9.40
N ALA A 93 24.64 -15.37 -9.12
CA ALA A 93 24.88 -14.45 -8.02
C ALA A 93 25.76 -13.32 -8.51
N VAL A 94 25.35 -12.10 -8.29
CA VAL A 94 25.93 -10.86 -8.82
C VAL A 94 26.22 -9.92 -7.67
N ALA A 95 27.44 -9.41 -7.63
CA ALA A 95 27.85 -8.39 -6.69
C ALA A 95 27.52 -7.00 -7.24
N MET A 96 26.99 -6.15 -6.37
CA MET A 96 26.79 -4.74 -6.64
C MET A 96 27.54 -3.91 -5.59
N THR A 97 28.26 -2.90 -6.04
CA THR A 97 28.77 -1.85 -5.17
C THR A 97 27.81 -0.68 -5.26
N GLY A 98 27.58 0.05 -4.19
CA GLY A 98 26.66 1.18 -4.22
C GLY A 98 27.03 2.23 -3.19
N GLU A 99 27.28 3.46 -3.63
CA GLU A 99 27.54 4.61 -2.76
C GLU A 99 26.81 5.84 -3.27
N MET A 100 26.48 6.74 -2.32
CA MET A 100 25.92 8.06 -2.64
C MET A 100 27.05 9.02 -2.96
N GLU A 101 27.09 9.52 -4.19
CA GLU A 101 28.13 10.40 -4.68
C GLU A 101 27.60 11.71 -5.25
N GLU A 102 28.42 12.75 -5.20
CA GLU A 102 28.11 14.01 -5.84
C GLU A 102 28.24 13.89 -7.36
N VAL A 103 27.13 14.11 -8.04
CA VAL A 103 27.07 14.15 -9.51
C VAL A 103 26.85 15.59 -9.95
N GLU A 104 27.71 16.09 -10.85
CA GLU A 104 27.64 17.44 -11.41
C GLU A 104 27.29 17.37 -12.90
N TYR A 105 26.26 18.11 -13.30
CA TYR A 105 25.89 18.34 -14.69
C TYR A 105 25.64 19.83 -14.92
N ARG A 106 26.33 20.44 -15.87
CA ARG A 106 26.24 21.87 -16.24
C ARG A 106 26.35 22.86 -15.07
N GLY A 107 27.02 22.46 -13.99
CA GLY A 107 27.23 23.29 -12.80
C GLY A 107 26.22 23.05 -11.68
N GLU A 108 25.20 22.24 -11.90
CA GLU A 108 24.31 21.76 -10.86
C GLU A 108 24.83 20.48 -10.23
N LYS A 109 24.55 20.29 -8.93
CA LYS A 109 25.09 19.18 -8.14
C LYS A 109 23.99 18.50 -7.36
N PHE A 110 23.92 17.18 -7.47
CA PHE A 110 23.01 16.33 -6.71
C PHE A 110 23.75 15.13 -6.14
N MET A 111 23.27 14.65 -4.97
CA MET A 111 23.72 13.39 -4.42
C MET A 111 22.88 12.27 -5.07
N VAL A 112 23.58 11.37 -5.76
CA VAL A 112 22.96 10.29 -6.54
C VAL A 112 23.61 8.97 -6.17
N GLN A 113 22.81 7.90 -6.11
CA GLN A 113 23.35 6.57 -5.88
C GLN A 113 24.06 6.05 -7.14
N ILE A 114 25.34 5.79 -7.00
CA ILE A 114 26.16 5.18 -8.04
C ILE A 114 26.22 3.69 -7.78
N VAL A 115 25.88 2.90 -8.78
CA VAL A 115 25.89 1.43 -8.70
C VAL A 115 26.93 0.89 -9.65
N GLY A 116 27.94 0.22 -9.08
CA GLY A 116 28.92 -0.54 -9.83
C GLY A 116 28.44 -1.98 -10.04
N ILE A 117 28.32 -2.38 -11.30
CA ILE A 117 27.86 -3.71 -11.69
C ILE A 117 28.65 -4.20 -12.91
N GLU A 118 28.83 -5.52 -13.02
CA GLU A 118 29.35 -6.14 -14.24
C GLU A 118 28.25 -6.12 -15.32
N PRO A 119 28.44 -5.45 -16.47
CA PRO A 119 27.37 -5.29 -17.47
C PRO A 119 26.75 -6.59 -17.95
N ARG A 120 27.52 -7.66 -18.09
CA ARG A 120 27.02 -9.01 -18.45
C ARG A 120 26.06 -9.59 -17.42
N ASP A 121 26.10 -9.11 -16.18
CA ASP A 121 25.31 -9.61 -15.07
C ASP A 121 24.02 -8.80 -14.88
N MET A 122 23.90 -7.60 -15.52
CA MET A 122 22.66 -6.82 -15.51
C MET A 122 21.47 -7.63 -16.05
N ASP A 123 21.64 -8.23 -17.22
CA ASP A 123 20.57 -9.06 -17.84
C ASP A 123 20.26 -10.30 -17.00
N ALA A 124 21.26 -10.86 -16.32
CA ALA A 124 21.08 -12.04 -15.48
C ALA A 124 20.23 -11.76 -14.23
N VAL A 125 20.28 -10.55 -13.71
CA VAL A 125 19.60 -10.13 -12.48
C VAL A 125 18.29 -9.41 -12.76
N PHE A 126 18.33 -8.40 -13.61
CA PHE A 126 17.16 -7.58 -13.92
C PHE A 126 16.28 -8.19 -15.02
N GLY A 127 16.79 -9.18 -15.77
CA GLY A 127 16.11 -9.82 -16.89
C GLY A 127 15.87 -8.84 -18.04
N GLU A 128 14.96 -9.21 -18.97
CA GLU A 128 14.52 -8.33 -20.05
C GLU A 128 13.66 -7.15 -19.57
N THR A 129 13.49 -7.00 -18.26
CA THR A 129 12.55 -6.04 -17.66
C THR A 129 13.12 -4.62 -17.58
N VAL A 130 14.43 -4.47 -17.43
CA VAL A 130 15.08 -3.15 -17.48
C VAL A 130 15.47 -2.88 -18.93
N LYS A 131 14.64 -2.12 -19.62
CA LYS A 131 14.87 -1.71 -21.02
C LYS A 131 15.41 -0.30 -21.08
N LEU A 132 16.08 0.01 -22.17
CA LEU A 132 16.40 1.38 -22.51
C LEU A 132 15.12 2.14 -22.89
N GLU A 133 15.09 3.44 -22.63
CA GLU A 133 14.03 4.31 -23.05
C GLU A 133 13.87 4.28 -24.57
N GLU A 134 12.67 4.08 -25.08
CA GLU A 134 12.36 4.21 -26.49
C GLU A 134 12.10 5.69 -26.80
N ASP A 135 12.83 6.25 -27.75
CA ASP A 135 12.64 7.64 -28.18
C ASP A 135 11.18 7.84 -28.64
N GLY A 136 10.44 8.72 -27.94
CA GLY A 136 8.99 8.92 -28.11
C GLY A 136 8.54 9.55 -29.45
N GLY A 137 9.37 9.46 -30.47
CA GLY A 137 9.07 9.86 -31.84
C GLY A 137 9.05 8.64 -32.76
N ALA A 138 8.16 8.57 -33.72
CA ALA A 138 7.83 7.50 -34.65
C ALA A 138 9.03 6.81 -35.41
N GLY A 139 10.14 6.58 -34.73
CA GLY A 139 11.33 5.93 -35.22
C GLY A 139 12.08 5.28 -34.08
N THR A 140 11.85 4.03 -33.89
CA THR A 140 12.36 2.98 -33.04
C THR A 140 13.89 2.95 -32.86
N GLU A 141 14.52 3.97 -32.30
CA GLU A 141 15.89 3.83 -31.79
C GLU A 141 15.84 4.02 -30.28
N ALA A 142 16.26 3.00 -29.51
CA ALA A 142 16.44 3.07 -28.08
C ALA A 142 17.35 4.25 -27.74
N SER A 143 17.09 4.98 -26.62
CA SER A 143 17.91 6.09 -26.17
C SER A 143 19.29 5.57 -25.77
N GLY A 144 20.14 5.25 -26.74
CA GLY A 144 21.49 4.77 -26.57
C GLY A 144 21.66 3.26 -26.62
N ARG A 145 22.57 2.74 -25.84
CA ARG A 145 22.91 1.33 -25.73
C ARG A 145 23.20 0.92 -24.31
N ALA A 146 23.05 -0.34 -24.00
CA ALA A 146 23.46 -0.89 -22.73
C ALA A 146 24.96 -0.76 -22.50
N LEU A 147 25.35 -0.66 -21.23
CA LEU A 147 26.72 -0.66 -20.76
C LEU A 147 27.41 -1.98 -21.18
N ARG A 148 28.71 -1.95 -21.46
CA ARG A 148 29.50 -3.12 -21.88
C ARG A 148 30.72 -3.30 -21.00
N ASP A 149 31.19 -4.55 -20.85
CA ASP A 149 32.36 -4.88 -20.02
C ASP A 149 33.65 -4.09 -20.35
N ASN A 150 33.80 -3.69 -21.62
CA ASN A 150 34.96 -2.94 -22.09
C ASN A 150 34.78 -1.41 -22.05
N ASP A 151 33.63 -0.93 -21.56
CA ASP A 151 33.41 0.51 -21.42
C ASP A 151 34.25 1.07 -20.28
N HIS A 152 34.78 2.25 -20.51
CA HIS A 152 35.53 3.03 -19.54
C HIS A 152 34.94 4.42 -19.43
N LYS A 153 34.75 4.90 -18.21
CA LYS A 153 34.14 6.21 -17.94
C LYS A 153 32.85 6.42 -18.74
N ALA A 154 32.06 5.37 -18.78
CA ALA A 154 30.73 5.35 -19.38
C ALA A 154 29.73 4.99 -18.30
N CYS A 155 28.51 5.52 -18.41
CA CYS A 155 27.41 5.24 -17.47
C CYS A 155 26.09 5.08 -18.20
N GLU A 156 25.23 4.25 -17.65
CA GLU A 156 23.79 4.24 -17.89
C GLU A 156 23.11 5.01 -16.77
N ILE A 157 22.09 5.79 -17.09
CA ILE A 157 21.37 6.60 -16.11
C ILE A 157 19.90 6.20 -16.07
N GLY A 158 19.35 6.21 -14.86
CA GLY A 158 17.91 5.99 -14.65
C GLY A 158 17.08 7.15 -15.21
N TYR A 159 15.80 6.89 -15.45
CA TYR A 159 14.87 7.84 -16.04
C TYR A 159 14.80 9.17 -15.27
N SER A 160 14.65 9.12 -13.94
CA SER A 160 14.53 10.34 -13.14
C SER A 160 15.82 11.17 -13.11
N ILE A 161 16.97 10.51 -13.23
CA ILE A 161 18.24 11.24 -13.38
C ILE A 161 18.28 12.02 -14.70
N ALA A 162 17.76 11.42 -15.77
CA ALA A 162 17.74 12.04 -17.10
C ALA A 162 16.77 13.23 -17.19
N HIS A 163 15.60 13.13 -16.52
CA HIS A 163 14.49 14.06 -16.77
C HIS A 163 14.08 14.93 -15.56
N ASP A 164 14.32 14.47 -14.31
CA ASP A 164 13.70 15.10 -13.12
C ASP A 164 14.73 15.77 -12.18
N TYR A 165 16.01 15.36 -12.17
CA TYR A 165 16.98 15.82 -11.17
C TYR A 165 17.64 17.13 -11.53
N PHE A 166 17.82 17.43 -12.81
CA PHE A 166 18.52 18.60 -13.30
C PHE A 166 17.56 19.50 -14.09
N ASP A 167 17.84 20.80 -14.13
CA ASP A 167 17.04 21.76 -14.90
C ASP A 167 17.06 21.46 -16.41
N ASP A 168 18.21 20.94 -16.90
CA ASP A 168 18.37 20.50 -18.29
C ASP A 168 18.32 18.97 -18.37
N GLU A 169 17.57 18.42 -19.33
CA GLU A 169 17.55 16.98 -19.61
C GLU A 169 18.91 16.45 -20.01
N ILE A 170 19.23 15.24 -19.55
CA ILE A 170 20.48 14.56 -19.86
C ILE A 170 20.23 13.50 -20.92
N GLY A 171 20.87 13.69 -22.07
CA GLY A 171 20.75 12.75 -23.19
C GLY A 171 21.97 11.84 -23.36
N VAL A 172 21.84 10.89 -24.29
CA VAL A 172 22.93 10.02 -24.71
C VAL A 172 24.07 10.84 -25.30
N ASN A 173 25.32 10.50 -24.96
CA ASN A 173 26.56 11.19 -25.24
C ASN A 173 26.84 12.46 -24.40
N ASP A 174 25.95 12.87 -23.51
CA ASP A 174 26.25 13.90 -22.53
C ASP A 174 27.31 13.42 -21.54
N ARG A 175 27.91 14.36 -20.81
CA ARG A 175 28.93 14.05 -19.83
C ARG A 175 28.54 14.53 -18.45
N LEU A 176 28.58 13.60 -17.53
CA LEU A 176 28.41 13.83 -16.10
C LEU A 176 29.78 13.84 -15.41
N THR A 177 29.90 14.60 -14.36
CA THR A 177 31.06 14.51 -13.46
C THR A 177 30.62 13.79 -12.19
N ILE A 178 31.19 12.61 -11.94
CA ILE A 178 30.91 11.79 -10.76
C ILE A 178 32.18 11.79 -9.92
N ASN A 179 32.10 12.26 -8.69
CA ASN A 179 33.26 12.38 -7.79
C ASN A 179 34.51 12.94 -8.49
N GLY A 180 34.34 14.05 -9.24
CA GLY A 180 35.42 14.72 -9.99
C GLY A 180 35.86 14.03 -11.29
N SER A 181 35.37 12.85 -11.62
CA SER A 181 35.68 12.11 -12.85
C SER A 181 34.56 12.26 -13.88
N LYS A 182 34.93 12.48 -15.16
CA LYS A 182 33.97 12.67 -16.25
C LYS A 182 33.54 11.34 -16.86
N PHE A 183 32.23 11.10 -16.86
CA PHE A 183 31.57 9.94 -17.47
C PHE A 183 30.75 10.36 -18.66
N ARG A 184 30.67 9.50 -19.65
CA ARG A 184 29.80 9.68 -20.82
C ARG A 184 28.56 8.82 -20.66
N VAL A 185 27.38 9.40 -20.79
CA VAL A 185 26.10 8.69 -20.83
C VAL A 185 26.03 7.87 -22.12
N VAL A 186 25.89 6.56 -22.01
CA VAL A 186 25.79 5.63 -23.14
C VAL A 186 24.36 5.12 -23.34
N GLY A 187 23.53 5.18 -22.32
CA GLY A 187 22.13 4.81 -22.36
C GLY A 187 21.31 5.49 -21.25
N VAL A 188 20.03 5.66 -21.52
CA VAL A 188 19.02 6.10 -20.55
C VAL A 188 18.04 4.97 -20.37
N LEU A 189 17.77 4.58 -19.14
CA LEU A 189 16.82 3.49 -18.82
C LEU A 189 15.38 3.98 -18.94
N ALA A 190 14.51 3.14 -19.45
CA ALA A 190 13.08 3.42 -19.48
C ALA A 190 12.52 3.50 -18.05
N LYS A 191 11.54 4.39 -17.85
CA LYS A 191 10.86 4.56 -16.58
C LYS A 191 10.32 3.23 -16.06
N GLN A 192 10.78 2.83 -14.88
CA GLN A 192 10.31 1.63 -14.22
C GLN A 192 9.11 1.95 -13.32
N GLY A 193 9.20 3.05 -12.56
CA GLY A 193 8.15 3.45 -11.62
C GLY A 193 7.87 2.42 -10.52
N GLY A 194 6.80 2.63 -9.76
CA GLY A 194 6.34 1.70 -8.75
C GLY A 194 7.40 1.31 -7.73
N PHE A 195 7.50 0.03 -7.42
CA PHE A 195 8.49 -0.51 -6.47
C PHE A 195 9.93 -0.47 -7.01
N ARG A 196 10.11 -0.40 -8.34
CA ARG A 196 11.41 -0.28 -9.00
C ARG A 196 11.85 1.16 -9.27
N SER A 197 11.16 2.16 -8.73
CA SER A 197 11.51 3.58 -8.90
C SER A 197 12.93 3.92 -8.41
N GLU A 198 13.52 3.05 -7.58
CA GLU A 198 14.92 3.17 -7.18
C GLU A 198 15.86 3.06 -8.38
N VAL A 199 15.59 2.19 -9.35
CA VAL A 199 16.34 2.07 -10.61
C VAL A 199 16.30 3.36 -11.40
N ASP A 200 15.19 4.09 -11.38
CA ASP A 200 15.03 5.36 -12.08
C ASP A 200 15.92 6.47 -11.51
N SER A 201 16.34 6.33 -10.24
CA SER A 201 17.12 7.30 -9.47
C SER A 201 18.58 6.92 -9.29
N GLN A 202 19.08 5.94 -10.04
CA GLN A 202 20.46 5.42 -9.95
C GLN A 202 21.24 5.65 -11.22
N ILE A 203 22.58 5.70 -11.06
CA ILE A 203 23.53 5.71 -12.17
C ILE A 203 24.34 4.42 -12.12
N TYR A 204 24.36 3.69 -13.22
CA TYR A 204 25.07 2.42 -13.36
C TYR A 204 26.40 2.63 -14.08
N ILE A 205 27.48 2.11 -13.51
CA ILE A 205 28.83 2.12 -14.07
C ILE A 205 29.43 0.72 -13.99
N THR A 206 30.51 0.47 -14.71
CA THR A 206 31.20 -0.82 -14.56
C THR A 206 31.82 -0.95 -13.16
N THR A 207 31.85 -2.16 -12.59
CA THR A 207 32.52 -2.43 -11.30
C THR A 207 33.96 -1.89 -11.30
N ARG A 208 34.66 -2.01 -12.40
CA ARG A 208 36.03 -1.49 -12.54
C ARG A 208 36.10 0.01 -12.37
N ASP A 209 35.22 0.77 -12.97
CA ASP A 209 35.17 2.22 -12.84
C ASP A 209 34.67 2.62 -11.44
N SER A 210 33.76 1.87 -10.85
CA SER A 210 33.27 2.06 -9.48
C SER A 210 34.45 1.99 -8.48
N VAL A 211 35.19 0.91 -8.48
CA VAL A 211 36.40 0.76 -7.62
C VAL A 211 37.37 1.90 -7.79
N SER A 212 37.58 2.36 -9.05
CA SER A 212 38.54 3.46 -9.34
C SER A 212 38.08 4.82 -8.81
N ILE A 213 36.77 5.05 -8.62
CA ILE A 213 36.20 6.34 -8.23
C ILE A 213 35.88 6.38 -6.74
N LEU A 214 35.37 5.29 -6.22
CA LEU A 214 34.92 5.18 -4.83
C LEU A 214 36.09 4.83 -3.89
N ASP A 215 37.26 4.43 -4.46
CA ASP A 215 38.42 3.92 -3.73
C ASP A 215 38.04 2.78 -2.75
N ASN A 216 36.98 2.05 -3.11
CA ASN A 216 36.35 1.02 -2.30
C ASN A 216 36.00 -0.17 -3.17
N GLU A 217 36.50 -1.37 -2.77
CA GLU A 217 36.20 -2.66 -3.41
C GLU A 217 35.02 -3.38 -2.73
N ASP A 218 34.39 -2.74 -1.75
CA ASP A 218 33.39 -3.35 -0.90
C ASP A 218 32.09 -3.62 -1.67
N ILE A 219 31.61 -4.85 -1.55
CA ILE A 219 30.31 -5.25 -2.11
C ILE A 219 29.21 -4.84 -1.13
N SER A 220 28.32 -3.98 -1.54
CA SER A 220 27.19 -3.52 -0.73
C SER A 220 25.99 -4.46 -0.77
N THR A 221 25.80 -5.16 -1.89
CA THR A 221 24.64 -6.04 -2.11
C THR A 221 25.05 -7.20 -3.00
N ILE A 222 24.56 -8.41 -2.70
CA ILE A 222 24.63 -9.56 -3.60
C ILE A 222 23.22 -9.91 -4.03
N LEU A 223 22.93 -9.82 -5.33
CA LEU A 223 21.67 -10.26 -5.89
C LEU A 223 21.82 -11.73 -6.35
N VAL A 224 20.93 -12.57 -5.86
CA VAL A 224 20.97 -14.00 -6.13
C VAL A 224 19.71 -14.44 -6.84
N ARG A 225 19.85 -15.06 -8.02
CA ARG A 225 18.72 -15.67 -8.72
C ARG A 225 18.74 -17.18 -8.48
N VAL A 226 17.60 -17.72 -8.04
CA VAL A 226 17.43 -19.14 -7.77
C VAL A 226 16.82 -19.86 -8.98
N ARG A 227 17.04 -21.20 -9.04
CA ARG A 227 16.47 -22.04 -10.11
C ARG A 227 15.01 -22.39 -9.87
N ASN A 228 14.62 -22.49 -8.61
CA ASN A 228 13.26 -22.84 -8.20
C ASN A 228 12.84 -21.92 -7.05
N ILE A 229 11.75 -21.21 -7.23
CA ILE A 229 11.20 -20.27 -6.26
C ILE A 229 10.82 -20.97 -4.94
N ALA A 230 10.38 -22.24 -5.03
CA ALA A 230 9.99 -22.99 -3.84
C ALA A 230 11.14 -23.24 -2.84
N ASP A 231 12.39 -23.19 -3.32
CA ASP A 231 13.58 -23.43 -2.50
C ASP A 231 14.22 -22.11 -2.04
N ALA A 232 13.63 -20.95 -2.39
CA ALA A 232 14.24 -19.64 -2.17
C ALA A 232 14.48 -19.32 -0.69
N GLU A 233 13.55 -19.70 0.20
CA GLU A 233 13.70 -19.47 1.65
C GLU A 233 14.82 -20.34 2.25
N ASP A 234 14.89 -21.62 1.87
CA ASP A 234 15.95 -22.51 2.34
C ASP A 234 17.33 -22.05 1.83
N ILE A 235 17.40 -21.59 0.57
CA ILE A 235 18.62 -21.04 -0.02
C ILE A 235 19.01 -19.73 0.67
N ALA A 236 18.06 -18.85 0.99
CA ALA A 236 18.32 -17.61 1.72
C ALA A 236 18.92 -17.90 3.11
N ALA A 237 18.36 -18.83 3.85
CA ALA A 237 18.88 -19.23 5.15
C ALA A 237 20.30 -19.84 5.02
N GLU A 238 20.58 -20.67 3.99
CA GLU A 238 21.93 -21.20 3.74
C GLU A 238 22.93 -20.10 3.37
N ILE A 239 22.48 -19.04 2.65
CA ILE A 239 23.31 -17.89 2.33
C ILE A 239 23.71 -17.15 3.60
N GLU A 240 22.76 -16.86 4.48
CA GLU A 240 22.99 -16.17 5.76
C GLU A 240 24.02 -16.96 6.60
N GLU A 241 23.75 -18.22 6.87
CA GLU A 241 24.65 -19.09 7.65
C GLU A 241 26.07 -19.11 7.04
N ARG A 242 26.17 -19.23 5.72
CA ARG A 242 27.47 -19.34 5.02
C ARG A 242 28.29 -18.05 5.07
N ILE A 243 27.65 -16.91 4.95
CA ILE A 243 28.35 -15.60 4.99
C ILE A 243 28.69 -15.25 6.45
N ASP A 244 27.76 -15.48 7.39
CA ASP A 244 27.97 -15.22 8.81
C ASP A 244 29.13 -16.06 9.36
N ASP A 245 29.25 -17.32 8.94
CA ASP A 245 30.40 -18.18 9.23
C ASP A 245 31.71 -17.60 8.67
N ASN A 246 31.71 -17.06 7.46
CA ASN A 246 32.90 -16.43 6.87
C ASN A 246 33.37 -15.22 7.69
N HIS A 247 32.44 -14.42 8.19
CA HIS A 247 32.70 -13.23 8.99
C HIS A 247 32.87 -13.54 10.48
N LYS A 248 32.48 -14.73 10.95
CA LYS A 248 32.42 -15.14 12.37
C LYS A 248 31.58 -14.20 13.21
N LEU A 249 30.47 -13.77 12.65
CA LEU A 249 29.51 -12.88 13.26
C LEU A 249 28.12 -13.50 13.10
N ASP A 250 27.33 -13.48 14.15
CA ASP A 250 25.93 -13.85 14.09
C ASP A 250 25.13 -12.63 13.59
N ASP A 251 24.09 -12.86 12.79
CA ASP A 251 23.20 -11.84 12.24
C ASP A 251 23.94 -10.70 11.46
N PHE A 252 25.04 -11.05 10.80
CA PHE A 252 25.75 -10.09 9.93
C PHE A 252 25.04 -9.91 8.58
N THR A 253 24.40 -10.96 8.10
CA THR A 253 23.80 -11.03 6.76
C THR A 253 22.29 -11.05 6.85
N SER A 254 21.62 -10.36 5.94
CA SER A 254 20.19 -10.49 5.67
C SER A 254 19.97 -10.92 4.23
N ALA A 255 19.39 -12.09 4.02
CA ALA A 255 19.03 -12.61 2.71
C ALA A 255 17.51 -12.60 2.56
N MET A 256 16.99 -11.53 1.99
CA MET A 256 15.55 -11.31 1.83
C MET A 256 15.05 -11.90 0.52
N THR A 257 14.11 -12.85 0.61
CA THR A 257 13.38 -13.34 -0.57
C THR A 257 12.24 -12.37 -0.92
N MET A 258 11.80 -12.37 -2.17
CA MET A 258 10.60 -11.58 -2.54
C MET A 258 9.34 -12.10 -1.82
N GLY A 259 9.29 -13.41 -1.50
CA GLY A 259 8.21 -13.98 -0.67
C GLY A 259 8.17 -13.36 0.73
N SER A 260 9.30 -13.33 1.42
CA SER A 260 9.41 -12.73 2.76
C SER A 260 9.15 -11.22 2.74
N ALA A 261 9.56 -10.52 1.67
CA ALA A 261 9.26 -9.10 1.50
C ALA A 261 7.74 -8.86 1.36
N VAL A 262 7.04 -9.70 0.60
CA VAL A 262 5.57 -9.64 0.48
C VAL A 262 4.90 -9.89 1.83
N GLU A 263 5.32 -10.92 2.58
CA GLU A 263 4.77 -11.20 3.92
C GLU A 263 4.98 -10.04 4.90
N GLN A 264 6.15 -9.42 4.87
CA GLN A 264 6.44 -8.25 5.70
C GLN A 264 5.55 -7.06 5.35
N LEU A 265 5.35 -6.79 4.05
CA LEU A 265 4.43 -5.75 3.58
C LEU A 265 2.98 -6.06 3.96
N GLU A 266 2.52 -7.30 3.82
CA GLU A 266 1.19 -7.72 4.26
C GLU A 266 0.99 -7.50 5.76
N SER A 267 2.01 -7.78 6.58
CA SER A 267 1.98 -7.51 8.02
C SER A 267 1.84 -6.01 8.31
N ILE A 268 2.60 -5.16 7.62
CA ILE A 268 2.51 -3.70 7.76
C ILE A 268 1.12 -3.21 7.35
N PHE A 269 0.61 -3.66 6.20
CA PHE A 269 -0.75 -3.31 5.76
C PHE A 269 -1.81 -3.82 6.73
N GLY A 270 -1.63 -5.00 7.31
CA GLY A 270 -2.51 -5.54 8.35
C GLY A 270 -2.58 -4.64 9.59
N ILE A 271 -1.44 -4.15 10.06
CA ILE A 271 -1.38 -3.19 11.19
C ILE A 271 -2.06 -1.87 10.82
N LEU A 272 -1.78 -1.31 9.65
CA LEU A 272 -2.42 -0.09 9.18
C LEU A 272 -3.94 -0.25 9.07
N GLN A 273 -4.42 -1.35 8.50
CA GLN A 273 -5.85 -1.67 8.42
C GLN A 273 -6.48 -1.77 9.81
N ALA A 274 -5.81 -2.40 10.78
CA ALA A 274 -6.31 -2.50 12.14
C ALA A 274 -6.47 -1.12 12.80
N VAL A 275 -5.51 -0.22 12.62
CA VAL A 275 -5.58 1.17 13.12
C VAL A 275 -6.74 1.91 12.45
N LEU A 276 -6.89 1.78 11.14
CA LEU A 276 -7.98 2.43 10.40
C LEU A 276 -9.36 1.91 10.83
N ILE A 277 -9.50 0.61 11.07
CA ILE A 277 -10.73 -0.01 11.60
C ILE A 277 -11.02 0.51 13.02
N ALA A 278 -10.00 0.70 13.85
CA ALA A 278 -10.18 1.27 15.19
C ALA A 278 -10.72 2.71 15.12
N ILE A 279 -10.17 3.56 14.25
CA ILE A 279 -10.65 4.94 14.04
C ILE A 279 -12.09 4.93 13.51
N ALA A 280 -12.38 4.09 12.54
CA ALA A 280 -13.71 3.94 11.96
C ALA A 280 -14.74 3.43 13.00
N SER A 281 -14.31 2.56 13.93
CA SER A 281 -15.16 2.08 15.03
C SER A 281 -15.63 3.21 15.94
N ILE A 282 -14.78 4.22 16.18
CA ILE A 282 -15.16 5.42 16.94
C ILE A 282 -16.28 6.17 16.20
N SER A 283 -16.14 6.37 14.89
CA SER A 283 -17.17 7.02 14.07
C SER A 283 -18.49 6.23 14.09
N LEU A 284 -18.43 4.90 14.05
CA LEU A 284 -19.61 4.03 14.15
C LEU A 284 -20.28 4.10 15.53
N ILE A 285 -19.50 4.26 16.62
CA ILE A 285 -20.06 4.47 17.96
C ILE A 285 -20.81 5.79 18.02
N VAL A 286 -20.29 6.86 17.44
CA VAL A 286 -20.99 8.15 17.37
C VAL A 286 -22.27 8.03 16.55
N ALA A 287 -22.22 7.36 15.40
CA ALA A 287 -23.41 7.06 14.61
C ALA A 287 -24.43 6.22 15.37
N ALA A 288 -23.98 5.21 16.14
CA ALA A 288 -24.81 4.38 17.00
C ALA A 288 -25.58 5.20 18.05
N MET A 289 -24.91 6.17 18.69
CA MET A 289 -25.56 7.11 19.63
C MET A 289 -26.60 7.99 18.89
N GLY A 290 -26.30 8.42 17.67
CA GLY A 290 -27.24 9.15 16.82
C GLY A 290 -28.50 8.35 16.50
N ILE A 291 -28.34 7.05 16.15
CA ILE A 291 -29.48 6.14 15.91
C ILE A 291 -30.30 5.96 17.21
N MET A 292 -29.64 5.67 18.30
CA MET A 292 -30.29 5.47 19.60
C MET A 292 -31.12 6.71 19.98
N ASN A 293 -30.57 7.90 19.85
CA ASN A 293 -31.27 9.15 20.16
C ASN A 293 -32.46 9.40 19.20
N THR A 294 -32.28 9.11 17.93
CA THR A 294 -33.34 9.25 16.91
C THR A 294 -34.50 8.32 17.21
N ILE A 295 -34.25 7.03 17.51
CA ILE A 295 -35.29 6.07 17.87
C ILE A 295 -35.92 6.42 19.21
N LEU A 296 -35.16 6.83 20.23
CA LEU A 296 -35.68 7.24 21.52
C LEU A 296 -36.71 8.39 21.37
N MET A 297 -36.35 9.38 20.59
CA MET A 297 -37.23 10.52 20.32
C MET A 297 -38.46 10.12 19.51
N SER A 298 -38.30 9.21 18.51
CA SER A 298 -39.40 8.63 17.75
C SER A 298 -40.40 7.90 18.67
N VAL A 299 -39.90 7.16 19.66
CA VAL A 299 -40.73 6.50 20.68
C VAL A 299 -41.48 7.51 21.52
N MET A 300 -40.82 8.58 22.02
CA MET A 300 -41.46 9.58 22.88
C MET A 300 -42.56 10.35 22.15
N GLU A 301 -42.33 10.75 20.91
CA GLU A 301 -43.34 11.48 20.12
C GLU A 301 -44.51 10.62 19.66
N ARG A 302 -44.36 9.29 19.68
CA ARG A 302 -45.43 8.32 19.30
C ARG A 302 -45.97 7.51 20.49
N THR A 303 -45.74 8.00 21.70
CA THR A 303 -46.15 7.32 22.94
C THR A 303 -47.67 7.02 22.95
N HIS A 304 -48.50 7.96 22.55
CA HIS A 304 -49.96 7.77 22.45
C HIS A 304 -50.34 6.69 21.43
N GLU A 305 -49.72 6.69 20.22
CA GLU A 305 -49.97 5.66 19.19
C GLU A 305 -49.58 4.26 19.68
N ILE A 306 -48.43 4.15 20.41
CA ILE A 306 -48.00 2.89 21.03
C ILE A 306 -49.03 2.42 22.09
N GLY A 307 -49.55 3.36 22.88
CA GLY A 307 -50.61 3.08 23.88
C GLY A 307 -51.87 2.52 23.23
N VAL A 308 -52.35 3.16 22.16
CA VAL A 308 -53.55 2.70 21.41
C VAL A 308 -53.28 1.32 20.78
N MET A 309 -52.13 1.11 20.11
CA MET A 309 -51.80 -0.21 19.56
C MET A 309 -51.79 -1.31 20.60
N LYS A 310 -51.31 -1.04 21.79
CA LYS A 310 -51.31 -1.99 22.90
C LYS A 310 -52.70 -2.20 23.49
N ALA A 311 -53.51 -1.17 23.57
CA ALA A 311 -54.90 -1.28 24.05
C ALA A 311 -55.74 -2.15 23.14
N ILE A 312 -55.50 -2.17 21.82
CA ILE A 312 -56.15 -3.06 20.85
C ILE A 312 -55.49 -4.44 20.74
N GLY A 313 -54.47 -4.75 21.58
CA GLY A 313 -53.90 -6.10 21.70
C GLY A 313 -52.55 -6.34 21.01
N ALA A 314 -51.82 -5.31 20.59
CA ALA A 314 -50.50 -5.51 20.04
C ALA A 314 -49.52 -6.08 21.08
N LYS A 315 -48.82 -7.15 20.71
CA LYS A 315 -47.82 -7.81 21.57
C LYS A 315 -46.51 -6.94 21.63
N ASN A 316 -45.79 -7.04 22.75
CA ASN A 316 -44.51 -6.36 22.93
C ASN A 316 -43.54 -6.63 21.78
N ARG A 317 -43.54 -7.86 21.22
CA ARG A 317 -42.73 -8.24 20.08
C ARG A 317 -43.06 -7.44 18.81
N ASN A 318 -44.30 -7.07 18.60
CA ASN A 318 -44.73 -6.31 17.44
C ASN A 318 -44.23 -4.87 17.51
N ILE A 319 -44.28 -4.25 18.69
CA ILE A 319 -43.72 -2.90 18.93
C ILE A 319 -42.21 -2.92 18.81
N LEU A 320 -41.53 -3.91 19.42
CA LEU A 320 -40.11 -4.11 19.32
C LEU A 320 -39.64 -4.22 17.87
N SER A 321 -40.29 -5.09 17.07
CA SER A 321 -39.94 -5.31 15.67
C SER A 321 -40.13 -4.06 14.79
N LEU A 322 -41.14 -3.22 15.10
CA LEU A 322 -41.39 -1.98 14.36
C LEU A 322 -40.22 -1.02 14.46
N PHE A 323 -39.73 -0.75 15.69
CA PHE A 323 -38.61 0.17 15.90
C PHE A 323 -37.25 -0.41 15.49
N LEU A 324 -37.07 -1.75 15.63
CA LEU A 324 -35.86 -2.38 15.10
C LEU A 324 -35.80 -2.37 13.57
N LEU A 325 -36.92 -2.50 12.89
CA LEU A 325 -37.04 -2.34 11.45
C LEU A 325 -36.68 -0.89 11.04
N GLU A 326 -37.20 0.10 11.77
CA GLU A 326 -36.91 1.52 11.50
C GLU A 326 -35.39 1.79 11.64
N ALA A 327 -34.76 1.33 12.74
CA ALA A 327 -33.31 1.44 12.94
C ALA A 327 -32.52 0.72 11.84
N GLY A 328 -32.96 -0.51 11.46
CA GLY A 328 -32.34 -1.29 10.41
C GLY A 328 -32.39 -0.60 9.03
N VAL A 329 -33.56 -0.05 8.66
CA VAL A 329 -33.72 0.67 7.38
C VAL A 329 -32.82 1.91 7.31
N ILE A 330 -32.78 2.72 8.38
CA ILE A 330 -31.91 3.90 8.45
C ILE A 330 -30.44 3.48 8.28
N SER A 331 -30.03 2.40 8.94
CA SER A 331 -28.65 1.91 8.90
C SER A 331 -28.27 1.31 7.55
N VAL A 332 -29.17 0.57 6.91
CA VAL A 332 -28.92 0.04 5.55
C VAL A 332 -28.81 1.17 4.54
N ILE A 333 -29.67 2.19 4.62
CA ILE A 333 -29.57 3.36 3.76
C ILE A 333 -28.24 4.07 3.99
N GLY A 334 -27.85 4.32 5.25
CA GLY A 334 -26.57 4.92 5.60
C GLY A 334 -25.37 4.09 5.13
N GLY A 335 -25.45 2.76 5.29
CA GLY A 335 -24.41 1.83 4.82
C GLY A 335 -24.25 1.83 3.30
N VAL A 336 -25.36 1.78 2.55
CA VAL A 336 -25.32 1.84 1.07
C VAL A 336 -24.81 3.19 0.59
N CYS A 337 -25.28 4.30 1.16
CA CYS A 337 -24.74 5.63 0.87
C CYS A 337 -23.25 5.70 1.21
N GLY A 338 -22.82 5.11 2.34
CA GLY A 338 -21.42 5.01 2.73
C GLY A 338 -20.57 4.23 1.73
N CYS A 339 -21.09 3.10 1.22
CA CYS A 339 -20.42 2.35 0.16
C CYS A 339 -20.22 3.21 -1.10
N ILE A 340 -21.25 3.92 -1.54
CA ILE A 340 -21.16 4.78 -2.74
C ILE A 340 -20.14 5.90 -2.53
N VAL A 341 -20.25 6.62 -1.41
CA VAL A 341 -19.33 7.73 -1.08
C VAL A 341 -17.90 7.22 -0.88
N GLY A 342 -17.73 6.05 -0.25
CA GLY A 342 -16.43 5.43 -0.04
C GLY A 342 -15.75 5.03 -1.35
N VAL A 343 -16.48 4.43 -2.27
CA VAL A 343 -15.95 4.07 -3.60
C VAL A 343 -15.57 5.31 -4.40
N ILE A 344 -16.45 6.31 -4.45
CA ILE A 344 -16.15 7.59 -5.14
C ILE A 344 -14.94 8.26 -4.49
N GLY A 345 -14.87 8.31 -3.16
CA GLY A 345 -13.76 8.87 -2.41
C GLY A 345 -12.45 8.15 -2.67
N ALA A 346 -12.45 6.81 -2.72
CA ALA A 346 -11.26 6.03 -3.04
C ALA A 346 -10.68 6.40 -4.42
N HIS A 347 -11.53 6.41 -5.45
CA HIS A 347 -11.10 6.76 -6.81
C HIS A 347 -10.68 8.24 -6.93
N ALA A 348 -11.34 9.15 -6.22
CA ALA A 348 -10.96 10.57 -6.22
C ALA A 348 -9.59 10.78 -5.56
N ILE A 349 -9.31 10.08 -4.45
CA ILE A 349 -8.02 10.15 -3.76
C ILE A 349 -6.91 9.54 -4.63
N THR A 350 -7.12 8.35 -5.20
CA THR A 350 -6.11 7.71 -6.06
C THR A 350 -5.82 8.53 -7.30
N PHE A 351 -6.86 9.10 -7.94
CA PHE A 351 -6.67 10.03 -9.06
C PHE A 351 -5.87 11.28 -8.65
N GLY A 352 -6.12 11.83 -7.46
CA GLY A 352 -5.36 12.96 -6.93
C GLY A 352 -3.89 12.61 -6.65
N ILE A 353 -3.63 11.42 -6.13
CA ILE A 353 -2.26 10.92 -5.88
C ILE A 353 -1.52 10.71 -7.21
N GLN A 354 -2.16 10.07 -8.19
CA GLN A 354 -1.59 9.90 -9.53
C GLN A 354 -1.21 11.24 -10.17
N ALA A 355 -2.11 12.22 -10.10
CA ALA A 355 -1.87 13.54 -10.69
C ALA A 355 -0.76 14.34 -9.99
N ALA A 356 -0.51 14.07 -8.69
CA ALA A 356 0.46 14.81 -7.89
C ALA A 356 1.85 14.16 -7.84
N PHE A 357 1.91 12.82 -7.89
CA PHE A 357 3.13 12.04 -7.61
C PHE A 357 3.53 11.09 -8.75
N ASP A 358 2.77 11.04 -9.82
CA ASP A 358 3.00 10.15 -10.98
C ASP A 358 3.16 8.65 -10.59
N VAL A 359 2.43 8.24 -9.55
CA VAL A 359 2.43 6.86 -9.05
C VAL A 359 1.15 6.15 -9.45
N GLU A 360 1.24 5.05 -10.17
CA GLU A 360 0.07 4.26 -10.59
C GLU A 360 -0.51 3.44 -9.43
N ILE A 361 -1.41 4.03 -8.67
CA ILE A 361 -2.18 3.33 -7.63
C ILE A 361 -3.64 3.26 -8.06
N ALA A 362 -4.16 2.05 -8.25
CA ALA A 362 -5.57 1.84 -8.52
C ALA A 362 -6.35 1.50 -7.25
N ALA A 363 -7.50 2.12 -7.03
CA ALA A 363 -8.39 1.71 -5.94
C ALA A 363 -9.09 0.39 -6.30
N ILE A 364 -8.87 -0.67 -5.52
CA ILE A 364 -9.49 -1.98 -5.76
C ILE A 364 -10.64 -2.20 -4.79
N VAL A 365 -11.85 -2.23 -5.35
CA VAL A 365 -13.09 -2.41 -4.57
C VAL A 365 -13.48 -3.90 -4.58
N LYS A 366 -13.23 -4.60 -3.47
CA LYS A 366 -13.65 -6.00 -3.32
C LYS A 366 -15.13 -6.06 -2.91
N PRO A 367 -16.02 -6.80 -3.62
CA PRO A 367 -17.44 -6.90 -3.28
C PRO A 367 -17.71 -7.35 -1.84
N ALA A 368 -16.84 -8.19 -1.29
CA ALA A 368 -16.92 -8.64 0.10
C ALA A 368 -16.84 -7.48 1.10
N VAL A 369 -16.05 -6.43 0.81
CA VAL A 369 -15.92 -5.25 1.66
C VAL A 369 -17.19 -4.41 1.66
N LEU A 370 -17.82 -4.24 0.50
CA LEU A 370 -19.09 -3.52 0.37
C LEU A 370 -20.20 -4.24 1.15
N LEU A 371 -20.32 -5.55 0.98
CA LEU A 371 -21.29 -6.37 1.72
C LEU A 371 -21.01 -6.34 3.22
N GLY A 372 -19.75 -6.45 3.62
CA GLY A 372 -19.29 -6.34 5.00
C GLY A 372 -19.66 -4.98 5.61
N GLY A 373 -19.42 -3.89 4.90
CA GLY A 373 -19.75 -2.53 5.34
C GLY A 373 -21.24 -2.35 5.59
N VAL A 374 -22.10 -2.80 4.67
CA VAL A 374 -23.56 -2.75 4.85
C VAL A 374 -24.01 -3.66 6.01
N ALA A 375 -23.42 -4.86 6.14
CA ALA A 375 -23.75 -5.77 7.25
C ALA A 375 -23.37 -5.18 8.61
N VAL A 376 -22.19 -4.56 8.72
CA VAL A 376 -21.73 -3.86 9.94
C VAL A 376 -22.65 -2.69 10.26
N ALA A 377 -23.00 -1.86 9.26
CA ALA A 377 -23.94 -0.76 9.45
C ALA A 377 -25.29 -1.26 10.00
N MET A 378 -25.85 -2.31 9.40
CA MET A 378 -27.11 -2.92 9.84
C MET A 378 -27.00 -3.48 11.26
N PHE A 379 -25.92 -4.17 11.59
CA PHE A 379 -25.67 -4.74 12.90
C PHE A 379 -25.60 -3.66 13.99
N VAL A 380 -24.81 -2.61 13.76
CA VAL A 380 -24.68 -1.46 14.65
C VAL A 380 -26.02 -0.75 14.84
N GLY A 381 -26.78 -0.57 13.75
CA GLY A 381 -28.09 0.05 13.81
C GLY A 381 -29.11 -0.72 14.63
N ILE A 382 -29.17 -2.04 14.45
CA ILE A 382 -30.06 -2.92 15.23
C ILE A 382 -29.67 -2.89 16.71
N LEU A 383 -28.39 -2.99 17.04
CA LEU A 383 -27.91 -2.93 18.43
C LEU A 383 -28.25 -1.59 19.09
N SER A 384 -28.03 -0.50 18.39
CA SER A 384 -28.30 0.86 18.88
C SER A 384 -29.79 1.13 19.08
N GLY A 385 -30.63 0.59 18.22
CA GLY A 385 -32.08 0.67 18.31
C GLY A 385 -32.68 -0.24 19.37
N LEU A 386 -31.96 -1.26 19.87
CA LEU A 386 -32.49 -2.30 20.75
C LEU A 386 -32.95 -1.75 22.12
N TYR A 387 -32.16 -0.85 22.71
CA TYR A 387 -32.50 -0.25 24.01
C TYR A 387 -33.78 0.58 23.93
N PRO A 388 -33.91 1.60 23.06
CA PRO A 388 -35.15 2.39 22.99
C PRO A 388 -36.38 1.54 22.52
N ALA A 389 -36.19 0.63 21.59
CA ALA A 389 -37.28 -0.27 21.15
C ALA A 389 -37.79 -1.18 22.28
N ARG A 390 -36.89 -1.71 23.13
CA ARG A 390 -37.28 -2.46 24.33
C ARG A 390 -38.04 -1.59 25.34
N LYS A 391 -37.63 -0.36 25.55
CA LYS A 391 -38.30 0.60 26.43
C LYS A 391 -39.70 0.88 25.92
N ALA A 392 -39.88 1.14 24.62
CA ALA A 392 -41.20 1.33 23.98
C ALA A 392 -42.11 0.08 24.13
N SER A 393 -41.51 -1.09 23.87
CA SER A 393 -42.26 -2.36 23.93
C SER A 393 -42.82 -2.70 25.34
N LYS A 394 -42.23 -2.18 26.41
CA LYS A 394 -42.62 -2.44 27.80
C LYS A 394 -43.51 -1.34 28.38
N MET A 395 -43.83 -0.27 27.66
CA MET A 395 -44.73 0.79 28.14
C MET A 395 -46.12 0.24 28.49
N SER A 396 -46.71 0.74 29.60
CA SER A 396 -48.09 0.44 29.99
C SER A 396 -49.08 1.16 29.08
N PRO A 397 -50.14 0.50 28.59
CA PRO A 397 -51.17 1.17 27.79
C PRO A 397 -51.78 2.38 28.50
N VAL A 398 -52.00 2.24 29.83
CA VAL A 398 -52.62 3.29 30.66
C VAL A 398 -51.73 4.52 30.80
N GLU A 399 -50.42 4.32 31.00
CA GLU A 399 -49.46 5.43 31.08
C GLU A 399 -49.27 6.09 29.71
N ALA A 400 -49.23 5.32 28.63
CA ALA A 400 -49.00 5.81 27.28
C ALA A 400 -50.18 6.66 26.76
N VAL A 401 -51.45 6.36 27.17
CA VAL A 401 -52.63 7.14 26.78
C VAL A 401 -52.82 8.41 27.62
N LYS A 402 -52.30 8.41 28.88
CA LYS A 402 -52.35 9.57 29.78
C LYS A 402 -51.27 10.63 29.50
N TYR A 403 -50.29 10.32 28.65
CA TYR A 403 -49.21 11.25 28.28
C TYR A 403 -49.77 12.24 27.24
N GLU A 404 -50.15 13.42 27.68
CA GLU A 404 -50.40 14.61 26.85
C GLU A 404 -49.11 15.34 26.57
#